data_051613ed0382c236a1dab819e82a4623
#
_entry.id   051613ed0382c236a1dab819e82a4623
#
_cell.length_a   1.000
_cell.length_b   1.000
_cell.length_c   1.000
_cell.angle_alpha   90.00
_cell.angle_beta   90.00
_cell.angle_gamma   90.00
#
_symmetry.space_group_name_H-M   'P 1'
#
loop_
_entity.id
_entity.type
_entity.pdbx_description
1 polymer ?
#
loop_
_entity_poly.entity_id
_entity_poly.type
_entity_poly.pdbx_seq_one_letter_code
_entity_poly.pdbx_strand_id
1 'polypeptide(L)'
;MPGTKVLFLRALAASSAAFFLASATAATPEEPMLLVAKRSFEDPVYGSTIVLARPVQGGGHVGFIVNKPTKLNLAELFPEHEPSKKVADPLFLGGTVDMNLVFALVETHGSRKDGAIPIAPDLFLAYETKAVDRIIESESDHARFFLGMVVWRPGQLDDELDRGLWFVDEPEAKLVLRRKTDGLWEELVRRLEARANTI
;
A
#
# COMPACT_ATOMS: atom_id res chain seq x y z
N MET A 1 -40.61 -63.65 50.65
CA MET A 1 -40.78 -62.38 49.92
C MET A 1 -39.46 -61.71 49.76
N PRO A 2 -38.89 -61.61 48.55
CA PRO A 2 -37.55 -61.07 48.33
C PRO A 2 -37.58 -59.57 48.06
N GLY A 3 -36.72 -58.86 48.76
CA GLY A 3 -36.46 -57.42 48.60
C GLY A 3 -35.60 -57.09 47.42
N THR A 4 -36.10 -56.30 46.54
CA THR A 4 -35.44 -55.82 45.35
C THR A 4 -34.37 -54.72 45.70
N LYS A 5 -33.06 -54.99 45.44
CA LYS A 5 -32.00 -54.03 45.56
C LYS A 5 -31.94 -53.18 44.28
N VAL A 6 -32.22 -51.89 44.38
CA VAL A 6 -32.05 -50.92 43.33
C VAL A 6 -30.59 -50.50 43.27
N LEU A 7 -29.91 -50.79 42.17
CA LEU A 7 -28.51 -50.41 41.90
C LEU A 7 -28.48 -49.03 41.22
N PHE A 8 -28.01 -48.00 41.92
CA PHE A 8 -27.79 -46.67 41.35
C PHE A 8 -26.48 -46.66 40.54
N LEU A 9 -26.62 -46.63 39.22
CA LEU A 9 -25.52 -46.43 38.29
C LEU A 9 -25.24 -44.92 38.17
N ARG A 10 -24.12 -44.45 38.72
CA ARG A 10 -23.64 -43.09 38.53
C ARG A 10 -22.98 -43.01 37.18
N ALA A 11 -23.61 -42.30 36.22
CA ALA A 11 -22.99 -41.92 34.97
C ALA A 11 -22.02 -40.74 35.18
N LEU A 12 -20.71 -40.97 34.97
CA LEU A 12 -19.70 -39.95 34.94
C LEU A 12 -19.75 -39.30 33.55
N ALA A 13 -20.29 -38.09 33.47
CA ALA A 13 -20.21 -37.26 32.25
C ALA A 13 -18.83 -36.63 32.14
N ALA A 14 -17.98 -37.18 31.26
CA ALA A 14 -16.73 -36.58 30.88
C ALA A 14 -17.00 -35.39 29.92
N SER A 15 -16.89 -34.16 30.43
CA SER A 15 -17.01 -32.95 29.63
C SER A 15 -15.71 -32.71 28.90
N SER A 16 -15.63 -33.14 27.63
CA SER A 16 -14.49 -32.78 26.75
C SER A 16 -14.65 -31.34 26.29
N ALA A 17 -13.98 -30.44 26.93
CA ALA A 17 -13.81 -29.06 26.46
C ALA A 17 -12.89 -29.09 25.23
N ALA A 18 -13.48 -29.06 24.04
CA ALA A 18 -12.75 -28.83 22.81
C ALA A 18 -12.31 -27.35 22.76
N PHE A 19 -11.04 -27.12 23.01
CA PHE A 19 -10.40 -25.83 22.76
C PHE A 19 -10.33 -25.64 21.24
N PHE A 20 -11.28 -24.89 20.69
CA PHE A 20 -11.14 -24.32 19.34
C PHE A 20 -10.09 -23.22 19.43
N LEU A 21 -8.87 -23.53 19.04
CA LEU A 21 -7.89 -22.53 18.63
C LEU A 21 -8.44 -21.90 17.35
N ALA A 22 -9.14 -20.79 17.48
CA ALA A 22 -9.40 -19.90 16.37
C ALA A 22 -8.04 -19.34 15.93
N SER A 23 -7.48 -19.91 14.87
CA SER A 23 -6.41 -19.24 14.12
C SER A 23 -7.01 -17.93 13.63
N ALA A 24 -6.63 -16.83 14.24
CA ALA A 24 -6.89 -15.50 13.70
C ALA A 24 -6.07 -15.43 12.40
N THR A 25 -6.69 -15.76 11.28
CA THR A 25 -6.22 -15.33 9.97
C THR A 25 -6.23 -13.82 10.05
N ALA A 26 -5.05 -13.20 10.06
CA ALA A 26 -4.93 -11.76 9.89
C ALA A 26 -5.68 -11.42 8.61
N ALA A 27 -6.75 -10.62 8.73
CA ALA A 27 -7.51 -10.21 7.57
C ALA A 27 -6.59 -9.36 6.70
N THR A 28 -6.45 -9.73 5.43
CA THR A 28 -5.78 -8.91 4.43
C THR A 28 -6.37 -7.50 4.51
N PRO A 29 -5.54 -6.45 4.66
CA PRO A 29 -6.07 -5.10 4.72
C PRO A 29 -6.91 -4.78 3.49
N GLU A 30 -8.20 -4.51 3.69
CA GLU A 30 -9.13 -4.19 2.59
C GLU A 30 -9.07 -2.72 2.18
N GLU A 31 -8.32 -1.90 2.94
CA GLU A 31 -8.20 -0.45 2.73
C GLU A 31 -6.81 -0.07 2.23
N PRO A 32 -6.69 1.09 1.56
CA PRO A 32 -5.39 1.64 1.19
C PRO A 32 -4.53 1.89 2.43
N MET A 33 -3.22 1.66 2.31
CA MET A 33 -2.27 1.82 3.40
C MET A 33 -0.97 2.46 2.93
N LEU A 34 -0.26 3.10 3.83
CA LEU A 34 1.09 3.56 3.64
C LEU A 34 2.05 2.58 4.32
N LEU A 35 2.87 1.91 3.52
CA LEU A 35 3.89 1.00 3.99
C LEU A 35 5.22 1.74 4.09
N VAL A 36 5.85 1.70 5.26
CA VAL A 36 7.19 2.28 5.47
C VAL A 36 8.15 1.16 5.80
N ALA A 37 9.15 0.95 4.94
CA ALA A 37 10.14 -0.11 5.12
C ALA A 37 10.87 0.05 6.46
N LYS A 38 10.92 -1.01 7.27
CA LYS A 38 11.69 -1.02 8.51
C LYS A 38 13.18 -1.06 8.21
N ARG A 39 14.01 -0.60 9.15
CA ARG A 39 15.48 -0.61 9.00
C ARG A 39 16.06 -2.01 8.79
N SER A 40 15.37 -3.04 9.30
CA SER A 40 15.71 -4.45 9.11
C SER A 40 15.36 -5.01 7.74
N PHE A 41 14.63 -4.25 6.91
CA PHE A 41 14.29 -4.68 5.55
C PHE A 41 15.44 -4.33 4.60
N GLU A 42 16.43 -5.21 4.56
CA GLU A 42 17.62 -5.09 3.71
C GLU A 42 17.32 -5.63 2.31
N ASP A 43 16.62 -4.82 1.50
CA ASP A 43 16.34 -5.13 0.10
C ASP A 43 16.89 -4.00 -0.80
N PRO A 44 17.57 -4.32 -1.92
CA PRO A 44 18.19 -3.32 -2.79
C PRO A 44 17.19 -2.32 -3.42
N VAL A 45 15.95 -2.77 -3.65
CA VAL A 45 14.90 -1.95 -4.27
C VAL A 45 13.98 -1.38 -3.21
N TYR A 46 13.49 -2.21 -2.29
CA TYR A 46 12.44 -1.87 -1.34
C TYR A 46 12.96 -1.38 0.01
N GLY A 47 14.22 -1.60 0.31
CA GLY A 47 14.86 -1.02 1.50
C GLY A 47 14.78 0.51 1.47
N SER A 48 14.46 1.13 2.62
CA SER A 48 14.30 2.59 2.76
C SER A 48 13.22 3.18 1.83
N THR A 49 12.16 2.42 1.52
CA THR A 49 11.03 2.90 0.73
C THR A 49 9.81 3.25 1.57
N ILE A 50 8.99 4.10 0.99
CA ILE A 50 7.64 4.41 1.42
C ILE A 50 6.74 4.04 0.23
N VAL A 51 5.76 3.14 0.46
CA VAL A 51 4.91 2.62 -0.61
C VAL A 51 3.44 2.90 -0.26
N LEU A 52 2.74 3.61 -1.13
CA LEU A 52 1.29 3.66 -1.10
C LEU A 52 0.77 2.35 -1.70
N ALA A 53 0.10 1.53 -0.91
CA ALA A 53 -0.46 0.25 -1.32
C ALA A 53 -1.98 0.24 -1.22
N ARG A 54 -2.61 -0.50 -2.12
CA ARG A 54 -4.06 -0.68 -2.13
C ARG A 54 -4.41 -2.10 -2.57
N PRO A 55 -5.45 -2.72 -1.96
CA PRO A 55 -5.97 -4.01 -2.39
C PRO A 55 -6.61 -3.93 -3.79
N VAL A 56 -6.51 -5.01 -4.54
CA VAL A 56 -7.16 -5.20 -5.84
C VAL A 56 -8.03 -6.45 -5.84
N GLN A 57 -8.94 -6.53 -6.81
CA GLN A 57 -9.77 -7.73 -6.96
C GLN A 57 -8.89 -8.98 -7.13
N GLY A 58 -9.26 -10.06 -6.45
CA GLY A 58 -8.50 -11.30 -6.45
C GLY A 58 -7.51 -11.44 -5.28
N GLY A 59 -7.53 -10.51 -4.30
CA GLY A 59 -6.78 -10.64 -3.03
C GLY A 59 -5.31 -10.23 -3.11
N GLY A 60 -4.86 -9.64 -4.22
CA GLY A 60 -3.53 -9.05 -4.33
C GLY A 60 -3.52 -7.56 -3.97
N HIS A 61 -2.35 -6.93 -4.08
CA HIS A 61 -2.18 -5.49 -3.89
C HIS A 61 -1.38 -4.87 -5.03
N VAL A 62 -1.65 -3.61 -5.30
CA VAL A 62 -0.79 -2.74 -6.13
C VAL A 62 -0.30 -1.58 -5.30
N GLY A 63 0.87 -1.04 -5.64
CA GLY A 63 1.42 0.09 -4.90
C GLY A 63 2.40 0.92 -5.71
N PHE A 64 2.74 2.09 -5.13
CA PHE A 64 3.67 3.04 -5.71
C PHE A 64 4.69 3.48 -4.66
N ILE A 65 5.97 3.33 -4.97
CA ILE A 65 7.06 3.87 -4.15
C ILE A 65 7.02 5.40 -4.31
N VAL A 66 6.82 6.13 -3.21
CA VAL A 66 6.59 7.57 -3.25
C VAL A 66 7.81 8.43 -2.89
N ASN A 67 8.93 7.80 -2.53
CA ASN A 67 10.13 8.50 -2.08
C ASN A 67 11.41 8.21 -2.88
N LYS A 68 11.31 7.64 -4.08
CA LYS A 68 12.46 7.37 -4.95
C LYS A 68 12.38 8.21 -6.25
N PRO A 69 12.82 9.48 -6.25
CA PRO A 69 12.91 10.26 -7.48
C PRO A 69 13.97 9.67 -8.39
N THR A 70 13.70 9.68 -9.70
CA THR A 70 14.66 9.31 -10.74
C THR A 70 15.39 10.54 -11.27
N LYS A 71 16.28 10.33 -12.23
CA LYS A 71 16.91 11.43 -12.98
C LYS A 71 16.11 11.82 -14.23
N LEU A 72 15.04 11.08 -14.55
CA LEU A 72 14.20 11.30 -15.72
C LEU A 72 13.07 12.28 -15.40
N ASN A 73 12.64 13.03 -16.39
CA ASN A 73 11.45 13.87 -16.34
C ASN A 73 10.51 13.57 -17.54
N LEU A 74 9.31 14.13 -17.51
CA LEU A 74 8.32 13.89 -18.57
C LEU A 74 8.78 14.41 -19.94
N ALA A 75 9.53 15.51 -20.01
CA ALA A 75 10.02 16.07 -21.24
C ALA A 75 11.04 15.15 -21.95
N GLU A 76 11.84 14.42 -21.18
CA GLU A 76 12.78 13.43 -21.73
C GLU A 76 12.09 12.18 -22.27
N LEU A 77 10.98 11.76 -21.64
CA LEU A 77 10.18 10.62 -22.14
C LEU A 77 9.29 11.00 -23.32
N PHE A 78 8.76 12.21 -23.32
CA PHE A 78 7.80 12.69 -24.32
C PHE A 78 8.28 14.01 -24.96
N PRO A 79 9.39 14.00 -25.73
CA PRO A 79 10.03 15.21 -26.25
C PRO A 79 9.15 16.01 -27.23
N GLU A 80 8.20 15.33 -27.90
CA GLU A 80 7.27 15.96 -28.83
C GLU A 80 5.96 16.46 -28.16
N HIS A 81 5.79 16.18 -26.85
CA HIS A 81 4.60 16.58 -26.11
C HIS A 81 4.86 17.89 -25.33
N GLU A 82 4.44 19.02 -25.88
CA GLU A 82 4.68 20.34 -25.31
C GLU A 82 4.24 20.52 -23.84
N PRO A 83 3.08 19.97 -23.39
CA PRO A 83 2.72 20.04 -21.97
C PRO A 83 3.73 19.35 -21.04
N SER A 84 4.35 18.24 -21.46
CA SER A 84 5.37 17.53 -20.67
C SER A 84 6.60 18.38 -20.38
N LYS A 85 6.95 19.31 -21.28
CA LYS A 85 8.09 20.23 -21.09
C LYS A 85 7.87 21.26 -19.99
N LYS A 86 6.63 21.46 -19.56
CA LYS A 86 6.27 22.40 -18.48
C LYS A 86 6.35 21.74 -17.10
N VAL A 87 6.42 20.41 -17.03
CA VAL A 87 6.50 19.67 -15.76
C VAL A 87 7.96 19.53 -15.35
N ALA A 88 8.37 20.31 -14.39
CA ALA A 88 9.77 20.37 -13.93
C ALA A 88 10.14 19.24 -12.95
N ASP A 89 9.14 18.61 -12.32
CA ASP A 89 9.37 17.56 -11.32
C ASP A 89 9.92 16.29 -11.97
N PRO A 90 10.82 15.56 -11.29
CA PRO A 90 11.30 14.28 -11.79
C PRO A 90 10.19 13.23 -11.73
N LEU A 91 10.31 12.23 -12.58
CA LEU A 91 9.54 10.99 -12.44
C LEU A 91 10.04 10.22 -11.22
N PHE A 92 9.14 9.54 -10.54
CA PHE A 92 9.49 8.66 -9.43
C PHE A 92 9.51 7.19 -9.89
N LEU A 93 10.39 6.39 -9.31
CA LEU A 93 10.32 4.94 -9.44
C LEU A 93 9.11 4.47 -8.64
N GLY A 94 8.02 4.13 -9.32
CA GLY A 94 6.80 3.62 -8.67
C GLY A 94 6.94 2.16 -8.26
N GLY A 95 7.72 1.38 -8.98
CA GLY A 95 8.01 -0.04 -8.71
C GLY A 95 8.71 -0.71 -9.87
N THR A 96 8.85 -2.02 -9.81
CA THR A 96 9.61 -2.82 -10.81
C THR A 96 8.74 -3.49 -11.86
N VAL A 97 7.42 -3.41 -11.75
CA VAL A 97 6.48 -3.97 -12.72
C VAL A 97 6.03 -2.85 -13.66
N ASP A 98 5.96 -3.15 -14.96
CA ASP A 98 5.52 -2.21 -16.01
C ASP A 98 6.29 -0.88 -16.04
N MET A 99 7.60 -0.93 -15.90
CA MET A 99 8.50 0.24 -15.86
C MET A 99 8.51 1.10 -17.14
N ASN A 100 7.91 0.62 -18.21
CA ASN A 100 7.70 1.33 -19.47
C ASN A 100 6.38 2.14 -19.50
N LEU A 101 5.57 2.04 -18.44
CA LEU A 101 4.34 2.79 -18.30
C LEU A 101 4.49 3.94 -17.32
N VAL A 102 3.86 5.07 -17.64
CA VAL A 102 3.75 6.23 -16.76
C VAL A 102 2.38 6.21 -16.08
N PHE A 103 2.41 6.29 -14.77
CA PHE A 103 1.24 6.43 -13.91
C PHE A 103 1.21 7.82 -13.29
N ALA A 104 0.03 8.36 -13.03
CA ALA A 104 -0.12 9.61 -12.30
C ALA A 104 -0.95 9.42 -11.04
N LEU A 105 -0.44 9.86 -9.90
CA LEU A 105 -1.23 10.09 -8.69
C LEU A 105 -1.60 11.57 -8.65
N VAL A 106 -2.89 11.86 -8.52
CA VAL A 106 -3.42 13.22 -8.52
C VAL A 106 -4.30 13.44 -7.30
N GLU A 107 -4.10 14.57 -6.63
CA GLU A 107 -5.00 15.03 -5.56
C GLU A 107 -6.25 15.63 -6.18
N THR A 108 -7.41 15.26 -5.68
CA THR A 108 -8.67 15.86 -6.09
C THR A 108 -9.69 15.83 -4.96
N HIS A 109 -10.31 16.98 -4.74
CA HIS A 109 -11.42 17.12 -3.80
C HIS A 109 -12.72 17.01 -4.60
N GLY A 110 -13.40 15.88 -4.54
CA GLY A 110 -14.70 15.71 -5.19
C GLY A 110 -14.85 14.46 -6.03
N SER A 111 -15.71 14.53 -7.05
CA SER A 111 -16.10 13.37 -7.84
C SER A 111 -14.97 12.83 -8.72
N ARG A 112 -15.04 11.53 -8.95
CA ARG A 112 -14.16 10.74 -9.80
C ARG A 112 -13.99 11.37 -11.19
N LYS A 113 -12.74 11.46 -11.64
CA LYS A 113 -12.39 11.88 -13.01
C LYS A 113 -12.39 10.66 -13.94
N ASP A 114 -12.79 10.85 -15.20
CA ASP A 114 -12.77 9.81 -16.21
C ASP A 114 -11.35 9.25 -16.39
N GLY A 115 -11.23 7.93 -16.35
CA GLY A 115 -9.95 7.22 -16.52
C GLY A 115 -9.01 7.25 -15.31
N ALA A 116 -9.51 7.69 -14.15
CA ALA A 116 -8.79 7.59 -12.88
C ALA A 116 -9.61 6.81 -11.85
N ILE A 117 -8.94 5.99 -11.05
CA ILE A 117 -9.55 5.21 -9.97
C ILE A 117 -9.10 5.74 -8.61
N PRO A 118 -9.97 5.73 -7.58
CA PRO A 118 -9.56 6.14 -6.24
C PRO A 118 -8.51 5.13 -5.72
N ILE A 119 -7.40 5.61 -5.17
CA ILE A 119 -6.34 4.78 -4.60
C ILE A 119 -6.20 4.98 -3.09
N ALA A 120 -6.54 6.17 -2.59
CA ALA A 120 -6.62 6.50 -1.18
C ALA A 120 -7.57 7.71 -1.03
N PRO A 121 -7.91 8.17 0.19
CA PRO A 121 -8.67 9.39 0.38
C PRO A 121 -8.03 10.56 -0.35
N ASP A 122 -8.82 11.29 -1.13
CA ASP A 122 -8.41 12.45 -1.95
C ASP A 122 -7.28 12.16 -2.98
N LEU A 123 -6.91 10.90 -3.20
CA LEU A 123 -5.91 10.47 -4.18
C LEU A 123 -6.52 9.57 -5.24
N PHE A 124 -6.24 9.89 -6.49
CA PHE A 124 -6.67 9.12 -7.66
C PHE A 124 -5.47 8.68 -8.48
N LEU A 125 -5.55 7.46 -8.99
CA LEU A 125 -4.57 6.87 -9.90
C LEU A 125 -5.09 6.93 -11.33
N ALA A 126 -4.37 7.61 -12.20
CA ALA A 126 -4.54 7.51 -13.65
C ALA A 126 -3.49 6.54 -14.22
N TYR A 127 -3.94 5.57 -15.00
CA TYR A 127 -3.11 4.54 -15.63
C TYR A 127 -3.37 4.44 -17.15
N GLU A 128 -4.47 4.99 -17.63
CA GLU A 128 -4.74 5.08 -19.06
C GLU A 128 -4.00 6.27 -19.67
N THR A 129 -3.36 6.09 -20.84
CA THR A 129 -2.59 7.14 -21.52
C THR A 129 -3.36 8.46 -21.61
N LYS A 130 -4.62 8.41 -22.07
CA LYS A 130 -5.46 9.63 -22.21
C LYS A 130 -5.73 10.32 -20.89
N ALA A 131 -5.82 9.57 -19.78
CA ALA A 131 -6.03 10.16 -18.47
C ALA A 131 -4.74 10.79 -17.93
N VAL A 132 -3.60 10.14 -18.15
CA VAL A 132 -2.29 10.67 -17.80
C VAL A 132 -2.00 11.94 -18.60
N ASP A 133 -2.22 11.94 -19.93
CA ASP A 133 -2.02 13.12 -20.79
C ASP A 133 -2.85 14.31 -20.30
N ARG A 134 -4.12 14.10 -19.98
CA ARG A 134 -4.98 15.15 -19.46
C ARG A 134 -4.46 15.74 -18.14
N ILE A 135 -3.93 14.89 -17.25
CA ILE A 135 -3.35 15.35 -15.98
C ILE A 135 -2.07 16.15 -16.25
N ILE A 136 -1.24 15.73 -17.19
CA ILE A 136 -0.04 16.50 -17.60
C ILE A 136 -0.45 17.87 -18.14
N GLU A 137 -1.49 17.93 -18.96
CA GLU A 137 -1.95 19.17 -19.61
C GLU A 137 -2.59 20.18 -18.64
N SER A 138 -3.33 19.71 -17.64
CA SER A 138 -4.22 20.59 -16.86
C SER A 138 -4.07 20.52 -15.35
N GLU A 139 -3.37 19.53 -14.79
CA GLU A 139 -3.36 19.25 -13.34
C GLU A 139 -1.98 18.83 -12.81
N SER A 140 -0.92 19.06 -13.57
CA SER A 140 0.43 18.61 -13.21
C SER A 140 0.92 19.17 -11.86
N ASP A 141 0.42 20.34 -11.45
CA ASP A 141 0.76 20.95 -10.15
C ASP A 141 0.19 20.17 -8.94
N HIS A 142 -0.89 19.43 -9.15
CA HIS A 142 -1.55 18.60 -8.13
C HIS A 142 -1.27 17.11 -8.31
N ALA A 143 -0.34 16.76 -9.18
CA ALA A 143 -0.03 15.40 -9.53
C ALA A 143 1.45 15.06 -9.33
N ARG A 144 1.72 13.75 -9.24
CA ARG A 144 3.05 13.18 -9.31
C ARG A 144 3.06 12.00 -10.26
N PHE A 145 4.14 11.86 -11.02
CA PHE A 145 4.26 10.87 -12.08
C PHE A 145 5.27 9.79 -11.71
N PHE A 146 4.91 8.54 -12.03
CA PHE A 146 5.65 7.34 -11.62
C PHE A 146 5.94 6.44 -12.81
N LEU A 147 7.13 5.83 -12.81
CA LEU A 147 7.49 4.74 -13.71
C LEU A 147 7.28 3.42 -12.99
N GLY A 148 6.46 2.56 -13.57
CA GLY A 148 6.15 1.25 -13.02
C GLY A 148 5.35 1.30 -11.73
N MET A 149 5.10 0.12 -11.18
CA MET A 149 4.36 -0.09 -9.94
C MET A 149 4.88 -1.30 -9.18
N VAL A 150 4.51 -1.42 -7.91
CA VAL A 150 4.69 -2.62 -7.10
C VAL A 150 3.44 -3.47 -7.22
N VAL A 151 3.62 -4.78 -7.33
CA VAL A 151 2.51 -5.74 -7.37
C VAL A 151 2.79 -6.86 -6.38
N TRP A 152 1.84 -7.12 -5.49
CA TRP A 152 1.84 -8.28 -4.61
C TRP A 152 0.76 -9.27 -5.05
N ARG A 153 1.15 -10.53 -5.14
CA ARG A 153 0.20 -11.63 -5.33
C ARG A 153 -0.63 -11.83 -4.06
N PRO A 154 -1.79 -12.50 -4.15
CA PRO A 154 -2.58 -12.84 -2.98
C PRO A 154 -1.73 -13.48 -1.87
N GLY A 155 -1.83 -12.96 -0.64
CA GLY A 155 -1.09 -13.40 0.54
C GLY A 155 0.36 -12.91 0.62
N GLN A 156 0.97 -12.41 -0.45
CA GLN A 156 2.36 -12.00 -0.44
C GLN A 156 2.62 -10.80 0.49
N LEU A 157 1.74 -9.80 0.48
CA LEU A 157 1.88 -8.65 1.38
C LEU A 157 1.63 -9.08 2.84
N ASP A 158 0.70 -9.99 3.08
CA ASP A 158 0.43 -10.52 4.42
C ASP A 158 1.68 -11.22 4.99
N ASP A 159 2.35 -12.07 4.18
CA ASP A 159 3.60 -12.70 4.57
C ASP A 159 4.70 -11.67 4.91
N GLU A 160 4.78 -10.56 4.17
CA GLU A 160 5.74 -9.49 4.43
C GLU A 160 5.40 -8.72 5.72
N LEU A 161 4.12 -8.49 5.99
CA LEU A 161 3.62 -7.86 7.21
C LEU A 161 3.87 -8.76 8.43
N ASP A 162 3.58 -10.05 8.34
CA ASP A 162 3.81 -11.04 9.40
C ASP A 162 5.30 -11.19 9.73
N ARG A 163 6.16 -11.08 8.73
CA ARG A 163 7.62 -11.03 8.91
C ARG A 163 8.11 -9.71 9.50
N GLY A 164 7.22 -8.75 9.66
CA GLY A 164 7.52 -7.45 10.26
C GLY A 164 8.43 -6.57 9.40
N LEU A 165 8.37 -6.66 8.08
CA LEU A 165 9.20 -5.88 7.16
C LEU A 165 8.76 -4.42 7.04
N TRP A 166 7.48 -4.16 7.31
CA TRP A 166 6.84 -2.86 7.14
C TRP A 166 6.29 -2.30 8.44
N PHE A 167 6.33 -1.00 8.59
CA PHE A 167 5.36 -0.27 9.39
C PHE A 167 4.15 0.05 8.50
N VAL A 168 2.96 0.01 9.10
CA VAL A 168 1.71 0.40 8.42
C VAL A 168 1.24 1.71 9.00
N ASP A 169 0.89 2.67 8.15
CA ASP A 169 0.32 3.97 8.54
C ASP A 169 -0.83 4.33 7.57
N GLU A 170 -1.61 5.34 7.91
CA GLU A 170 -2.65 5.85 7.03
C GLU A 170 -2.06 6.68 5.89
N PRO A 171 -2.58 6.56 4.65
CA PRO A 171 -2.10 7.35 3.53
C PRO A 171 -2.66 8.79 3.59
N GLU A 172 -1.77 9.76 3.62
CA GLU A 172 -2.10 11.19 3.52
C GLU A 172 -1.69 11.72 2.15
N ALA A 173 -2.60 12.40 1.43
CA ALA A 173 -2.33 12.96 0.11
C ALA A 173 -1.09 13.88 0.10
N LYS A 174 -0.98 14.77 1.08
CA LYS A 174 0.18 15.68 1.24
C LYS A 174 1.51 14.96 1.37
N LEU A 175 1.52 13.80 2.04
CA LEU A 175 2.73 13.00 2.19
C LEU A 175 3.07 12.28 0.89
N VAL A 176 2.08 11.64 0.28
CA VAL A 176 2.23 10.89 -0.98
C VAL A 176 2.69 11.80 -2.12
N LEU A 177 2.17 13.03 -2.20
CA LEU A 177 2.50 14.01 -3.23
C LEU A 177 3.63 14.98 -2.83
N ARG A 178 4.32 14.75 -1.72
CA ARG A 178 5.42 15.60 -1.25
C ARG A 178 6.57 15.62 -2.26
N ARG A 179 6.90 16.81 -2.80
CA ARG A 179 7.90 16.96 -3.87
C ARG A 179 9.33 16.69 -3.41
N LYS A 180 9.69 17.12 -2.21
CA LYS A 180 11.02 16.88 -1.62
C LYS A 180 10.94 15.68 -0.67
N THR A 181 11.56 14.58 -1.08
CA THR A 181 11.50 13.31 -0.35
C THR A 181 12.81 12.95 0.35
N ASP A 182 13.84 13.81 0.28
CA ASP A 182 15.09 13.62 1.01
C ASP A 182 14.82 13.56 2.52
N GLY A 183 15.29 12.51 3.17
CA GLY A 183 15.11 12.28 4.60
C GLY A 183 13.67 11.90 5.02
N LEU A 184 12.72 11.79 4.08
CA LEU A 184 11.32 11.49 4.39
C LEU A 184 11.15 10.09 5.01
N TRP A 185 11.88 9.10 4.51
CA TRP A 185 11.84 7.75 5.07
C TRP A 185 12.35 7.74 6.52
N GLU A 186 13.48 8.37 6.79
CA GLU A 186 14.06 8.47 8.13
C GLU A 186 13.13 9.22 9.09
N GLU A 187 12.45 10.26 8.62
CA GLU A 187 11.44 11.01 9.36
C GLU A 187 10.29 10.10 9.81
N LEU A 188 9.73 9.33 8.85
CA LEU A 188 8.62 8.43 9.13
C LEU A 188 9.01 7.25 10.02
N VAL A 189 10.16 6.63 9.76
CA VAL A 189 10.65 5.52 10.60
C VAL A 189 10.79 5.98 12.04
N ARG A 190 11.44 7.13 12.32
CA ARG A 190 11.57 7.66 13.70
C ARG A 190 10.22 7.89 14.35
N ARG A 191 9.25 8.45 13.61
CA ARG A 191 7.88 8.69 14.10
C ARG A 191 7.18 7.39 14.48
N LEU A 192 7.28 6.38 13.63
CA LEU A 192 6.59 5.09 13.80
C LEU A 192 7.26 4.22 14.86
N GLU A 193 8.59 4.22 14.97
CA GLU A 193 9.35 3.58 16.05
C GLU A 193 8.97 4.19 17.41
N ALA A 194 8.89 5.52 17.52
CA ALA A 194 8.49 6.19 18.75
C ALA A 194 7.06 5.82 19.17
N ARG A 195 6.13 5.74 18.21
CA ARG A 195 4.74 5.32 18.46
C ARG A 195 4.66 3.88 18.96
N ALA A 196 5.41 2.96 18.35
CA ALA A 196 5.44 1.55 18.75
C ALA A 196 6.02 1.32 20.15
N ASN A 197 6.95 2.15 20.60
CA ASN A 197 7.57 2.06 21.92
C ASN A 197 6.73 2.69 23.06
N THR A 198 5.61 3.33 22.73
CA THR A 198 4.74 4.02 23.70
C THR A 198 3.50 3.18 24.08
N ILE A 199 3.29 2.05 23.41
CA ILE A 199 2.21 1.08 23.66
C ILE A 199 2.74 -0.08 24.50
#